data_869215fc9010d3d5d7f4306307a84247
#
_entry.id   869215fc9010d3d5d7f4306307a84247
#
_cell.length_a   1.000
_cell.length_b   1.000
_cell.length_c   1.000
_cell.angle_alpha   90.00
_cell.angle_beta   90.00
_cell.angle_gamma   90.00
#
_symmetry.space_group_name_H-M   'P 1'
#
loop_
_entity.id
_entity.type
_entity.pdbx_description
1 polymer ?
#
loop_
_entity_poly.entity_id
_entity_poly.type
_entity_poly.pdbx_seq_one_letter_code
_entity_poly.pdbx_strand_id
1 'polypeptide(L)'
;MKKIFIASHCMELGGAERSLLGILNSIDYKNYEVDLFLYRHTGELLKYIPEEVNLLPEDKQMSMLAIPFSNVIKKGQFSMAWGRYKGKRKALEFDKENGNGQESMVMLEYSHKYTIPCVKRTINKTYDLAISFLTPHYYVAEKIDAKVKLAWIHTDYSNYLLDVKSELQMWSRYDYIASISPKCTEGFLKVFPELKDKIIEISNINAEHLIRIQSKEKITDDMEVKSGEICLCSIGRFAYAKNFDHIPAIAKNA
;
A
#
# COMPACT_ATOMS: atom_id res chain seq x y z
N MET A 1 -18.70 10.23 18.24
CA MET A 1 -17.39 9.77 17.77
C MET A 1 -17.24 10.08 16.29
N LYS A 2 -16.07 10.52 15.84
CA LYS A 2 -15.79 10.70 14.42
C LYS A 2 -15.48 9.35 13.79
N LYS A 3 -15.90 9.17 12.54
CA LYS A 3 -15.78 7.89 11.82
C LYS A 3 -14.66 7.96 10.81
N ILE A 4 -13.70 7.04 10.91
CA ILE A 4 -12.56 6.92 10.01
C ILE A 4 -12.68 5.63 9.22
N PHE A 5 -12.49 5.71 7.92
CA PHE A 5 -12.34 4.56 7.03
C PHE A 5 -10.89 4.47 6.58
N ILE A 6 -10.32 3.28 6.65
CA ILE A 6 -8.96 3.04 6.14
C ILE A 6 -9.01 1.85 5.18
N ALA A 7 -8.48 2.03 3.96
CA ALA A 7 -8.33 0.96 2.98
C ALA A 7 -6.86 0.61 2.78
N SER A 8 -6.56 -0.69 2.79
CA SER A 8 -5.25 -1.25 2.45
C SER A 8 -5.41 -2.57 1.70
N HIS A 9 -4.31 -3.16 1.21
CA HIS A 9 -4.40 -4.37 0.41
C HIS A 9 -4.53 -5.64 1.27
N CYS A 10 -3.60 -5.84 2.19
CA CYS A 10 -3.50 -6.99 3.09
C CYS A 10 -2.58 -6.63 4.26
N MET A 11 -2.23 -7.62 5.10
CA MET A 11 -1.35 -7.43 6.27
C MET A 11 -0.16 -8.38 6.21
N GLU A 12 0.50 -8.44 5.04
CA GLU A 12 1.74 -9.19 4.85
C GLU A 12 2.93 -8.51 5.56
N LEU A 13 4.09 -9.19 5.61
CA LEU A 13 5.31 -8.60 6.18
C LEU A 13 5.87 -7.51 5.25
N GLY A 14 5.55 -6.28 5.54
CA GLY A 14 5.99 -5.10 4.77
C GLY A 14 6.12 -3.84 5.62
N GLY A 15 6.86 -2.86 5.09
CA GLY A 15 7.07 -1.57 5.79
C GLY A 15 5.79 -0.75 5.89
N ALA A 16 4.96 -0.77 4.83
CA ALA A 16 3.69 -0.05 4.82
C ALA A 16 2.69 -0.68 5.81
N GLU A 17 2.60 -2.01 5.85
CA GLU A 17 1.72 -2.73 6.76
C GLU A 17 2.13 -2.53 8.23
N ARG A 18 3.45 -2.48 8.51
CA ARG A 18 3.96 -2.13 9.85
C ARG A 18 3.63 -0.68 10.22
N SER A 19 3.73 0.24 9.27
CA SER A 19 3.33 1.64 9.47
C SER A 19 1.82 1.76 9.71
N LEU A 20 0.99 0.99 9.00
CA LEU A 20 -0.45 0.91 9.25
C LEU A 20 -0.75 0.45 10.67
N LEU A 21 -0.09 -0.61 11.14
CA LEU A 21 -0.20 -1.04 12.54
C LEU A 21 0.21 0.04 13.52
N GLY A 22 1.28 0.79 13.22
CA GLY A 22 1.69 1.93 14.04
C GLY A 22 0.60 2.99 14.16
N ILE A 23 -0.04 3.34 13.04
CA ILE A 23 -1.18 4.27 13.02
C ILE A 23 -2.34 3.71 13.83
N LEU A 24 -2.76 2.47 13.55
CA LEU A 24 -3.88 1.84 14.25
C LEU A 24 -3.66 1.80 15.78
N ASN A 25 -2.44 1.51 16.23
CA ASN A 25 -2.10 1.52 17.67
C ASN A 25 -1.99 2.92 18.29
N SER A 26 -2.00 3.98 17.46
CA SER A 26 -1.88 5.38 17.93
C SER A 26 -3.22 6.12 17.98
N ILE A 27 -4.29 5.52 17.49
CA ILE A 27 -5.62 6.14 17.43
C ILE A 27 -6.27 6.14 18.82
N ASP A 28 -6.84 7.27 19.20
CA ASP A 28 -7.68 7.38 20.39
C ASP A 28 -9.10 6.85 20.12
N TYR A 29 -9.31 5.57 20.36
CA TYR A 29 -10.60 4.89 20.14
C TYR A 29 -11.75 5.38 21.05
N LYS A 30 -11.49 6.25 22.04
CA LYS A 30 -12.54 6.92 22.79
C LYS A 30 -13.24 7.99 21.96
N ASN A 31 -12.51 8.60 21.03
CA ASN A 31 -13.01 9.69 20.18
C ASN A 31 -13.24 9.27 18.73
N TYR A 32 -12.61 8.19 18.26
CA TYR A 32 -12.64 7.74 16.87
C TYR A 32 -13.13 6.31 16.74
N GLU A 33 -14.04 6.07 15.81
CA GLU A 33 -14.47 4.75 15.33
C GLU A 33 -13.73 4.46 14.03
N VAL A 34 -13.06 3.33 13.93
CA VAL A 34 -12.24 2.97 12.76
C VAL A 34 -12.81 1.72 12.09
N ASP A 35 -13.22 1.88 10.82
CA ASP A 35 -13.50 0.78 9.92
C ASP A 35 -12.26 0.54 9.04
N LEU A 36 -11.63 -0.63 9.20
CA LEU A 36 -10.51 -1.07 8.37
C LEU A 36 -11.02 -2.00 7.27
N PHE A 37 -10.76 -1.65 6.03
CA PHE A 37 -11.09 -2.44 4.84
C PHE A 37 -9.82 -2.96 4.19
N LEU A 38 -9.61 -4.26 4.28
CA LEU A 38 -8.54 -4.96 3.58
C LEU A 38 -9.09 -5.64 2.33
N TYR A 39 -8.41 -5.50 1.20
CA TYR A 39 -8.81 -6.18 -0.04
C TYR A 39 -8.72 -7.70 0.10
N ARG A 40 -7.82 -8.18 0.97
CA ARG A 40 -7.68 -9.59 1.37
C ARG A 40 -7.32 -9.70 2.84
N HIS A 41 -7.97 -10.63 3.52
CA HIS A 41 -7.65 -10.99 4.91
C HIS A 41 -6.52 -12.00 4.95
N THR A 42 -5.33 -11.60 4.50
CA THR A 42 -4.11 -12.41 4.50
C THR A 42 -2.94 -11.63 5.09
N GLY A 43 -1.93 -12.39 5.55
CA GLY A 43 -0.68 -11.86 6.06
C GLY A 43 -0.49 -12.07 7.55
N GLU A 44 0.78 -12.22 7.94
CA GLU A 44 1.18 -12.53 9.31
C GLU A 44 0.88 -11.40 10.30
N LEU A 45 0.77 -10.17 9.81
CA LEU A 45 0.49 -9.00 10.63
C LEU A 45 -1.01 -8.84 10.95
N LEU A 46 -1.89 -9.63 10.32
CA LEU A 46 -3.35 -9.54 10.54
C LEU A 46 -3.73 -9.74 12.02
N LYS A 47 -3.07 -10.66 12.71
CA LYS A 47 -3.30 -10.97 14.13
C LYS A 47 -2.93 -9.86 15.12
N TYR A 48 -2.24 -8.82 14.65
CA TYR A 48 -1.80 -7.69 15.48
C TYR A 48 -2.65 -6.43 15.28
N ILE A 49 -3.72 -6.52 14.49
CA ILE A 49 -4.69 -5.42 14.39
C ILE A 49 -5.35 -5.24 15.77
N PRO A 50 -5.41 -4.01 16.32
CA PRO A 50 -6.08 -3.75 17.60
C PRO A 50 -7.54 -4.22 17.61
N GLU A 51 -8.02 -4.74 18.73
CA GLU A 51 -9.39 -5.25 18.89
C GLU A 51 -10.46 -4.17 18.73
N GLU A 52 -10.09 -2.91 18.98
CA GLU A 52 -10.97 -1.75 18.83
C GLU A 52 -11.26 -1.41 17.36
N VAL A 53 -10.45 -1.93 16.43
CA VAL A 53 -10.64 -1.73 15.00
C VAL A 53 -11.77 -2.62 14.48
N ASN A 54 -12.75 -2.03 13.85
CA ASN A 54 -13.77 -2.80 13.14
C ASN A 54 -13.19 -3.25 11.78
N LEU A 55 -12.64 -4.47 11.73
CA LEU A 55 -12.19 -5.08 10.49
C LEU A 55 -13.42 -5.48 9.66
N LEU A 56 -13.67 -4.76 8.57
CA LEU A 56 -14.80 -5.02 7.67
C LEU A 56 -14.61 -6.37 6.95
N PRO A 57 -15.69 -7.08 6.61
CA PRO A 57 -15.61 -8.34 5.86
C PRO A 57 -14.86 -8.18 4.53
N GLU A 58 -14.11 -9.21 4.12
CA GLU A 58 -13.44 -9.25 2.83
C GLU A 58 -14.47 -9.12 1.69
N ASP A 59 -14.27 -8.14 0.81
CA ASP A 59 -15.12 -7.97 -0.37
C ASP A 59 -14.68 -8.93 -1.48
N LYS A 60 -15.64 -9.75 -1.94
CA LYS A 60 -15.37 -10.77 -2.96
C LYS A 60 -14.88 -10.21 -4.28
N GLN A 61 -15.27 -8.98 -4.64
CA GLN A 61 -14.82 -8.36 -5.87
C GLN A 61 -13.42 -7.76 -5.72
N MET A 62 -13.15 -7.08 -4.59
CA MET A 62 -11.82 -6.49 -4.33
C MET A 62 -10.74 -7.56 -4.22
N SER A 63 -11.03 -8.71 -3.60
CA SER A 63 -10.08 -9.83 -3.53
C SER A 63 -9.71 -10.41 -4.90
N MET A 64 -10.55 -10.19 -5.95
CA MET A 64 -10.24 -10.60 -7.32
C MET A 64 -9.09 -9.82 -7.97
N LEU A 65 -8.72 -8.65 -7.44
CA LEU A 65 -7.58 -7.88 -7.97
C LEU A 65 -6.23 -8.58 -7.72
N ALA A 66 -6.14 -9.39 -6.67
CA ALA A 66 -4.89 -10.02 -6.21
C ALA A 66 -4.75 -11.51 -6.59
N ILE A 67 -5.72 -12.10 -7.33
CA ILE A 67 -5.66 -13.52 -7.72
C ILE A 67 -5.39 -13.68 -9.22
N PRO A 68 -4.91 -14.88 -9.67
CA PRO A 68 -4.70 -15.17 -11.07
C PRO A 68 -5.97 -14.96 -11.91
N PHE A 69 -5.81 -14.45 -13.13
CA PHE A 69 -6.92 -14.10 -14.03
C PHE A 69 -7.87 -15.28 -14.29
N SER A 70 -7.32 -16.49 -14.48
CA SER A 70 -8.12 -17.71 -14.67
C SER A 70 -9.07 -17.99 -13.49
N ASN A 71 -8.65 -17.67 -12.27
CA ASN A 71 -9.47 -17.86 -11.08
C ASN A 71 -10.61 -16.84 -10.98
N VAL A 72 -10.43 -15.63 -11.52
CA VAL A 72 -11.51 -14.63 -11.61
C VAL A 72 -12.65 -15.14 -12.50
N ILE A 73 -12.31 -15.72 -13.64
CA ILE A 73 -13.29 -16.31 -14.57
C ILE A 73 -13.98 -17.53 -13.92
N LYS A 74 -13.22 -18.45 -13.30
CA LYS A 74 -13.76 -19.62 -12.61
C LYS A 74 -14.76 -19.26 -11.49
N LYS A 75 -14.57 -18.09 -10.86
CA LYS A 75 -15.47 -17.57 -9.82
C LYS A 75 -16.67 -16.79 -10.38
N GLY A 76 -16.87 -16.79 -11.70
CA GLY A 76 -18.00 -16.13 -12.37
C GLY A 76 -17.97 -14.59 -12.32
N GLN A 77 -16.82 -13.98 -12.04
CA GLN A 77 -16.66 -12.53 -11.93
C GLN A 77 -16.29 -11.89 -13.28
N PHE A 78 -17.17 -12.05 -14.29
CA PHE A 78 -16.89 -11.66 -15.67
C PHE A 78 -16.64 -10.17 -15.86
N SER A 79 -17.36 -9.28 -15.14
CA SER A 79 -17.13 -7.83 -15.19
C SER A 79 -15.73 -7.45 -14.69
N MET A 80 -15.28 -8.11 -13.59
CA MET A 80 -13.94 -7.93 -13.03
C MET A 80 -12.87 -8.45 -14.01
N ALA A 81 -13.12 -9.63 -14.62
CA ALA A 81 -12.22 -10.18 -15.64
C ALA A 81 -12.10 -9.23 -16.84
N TRP A 82 -13.21 -8.67 -17.31
CA TRP A 82 -13.19 -7.70 -18.41
C TRP A 82 -12.39 -6.42 -18.04
N GLY A 83 -12.63 -5.85 -16.87
CA GLY A 83 -11.89 -4.69 -16.39
C GLY A 83 -10.38 -4.95 -16.32
N ARG A 84 -9.97 -6.09 -15.75
CA ARG A 84 -8.56 -6.51 -15.67
C ARG A 84 -7.94 -6.75 -17.06
N TYR A 85 -8.67 -7.40 -17.96
CA TYR A 85 -8.22 -7.61 -19.35
C TYR A 85 -7.99 -6.27 -20.07
N LYS A 86 -8.98 -5.35 -19.98
CA LYS A 86 -8.89 -4.01 -20.55
C LYS A 86 -7.70 -3.23 -19.97
N GLY A 87 -7.54 -3.26 -18.65
CA GLY A 87 -6.41 -2.62 -17.96
C GLY A 87 -5.07 -3.17 -18.44
N LYS A 88 -4.92 -4.51 -18.47
CA LYS A 88 -3.69 -5.15 -18.94
C LYS A 88 -3.37 -4.76 -20.39
N ARG A 89 -4.35 -4.81 -21.30
CA ARG A 89 -4.13 -4.45 -22.70
C ARG A 89 -3.66 -3.00 -22.84
N LYS A 90 -4.34 -2.09 -22.13
CA LYS A 90 -4.00 -0.67 -22.17
C LYS A 90 -2.62 -0.36 -21.55
N ALA A 91 -2.26 -1.06 -20.49
CA ALA A 91 -0.94 -0.91 -19.89
C ALA A 91 0.17 -1.38 -20.84
N LEU A 92 -0.01 -2.53 -21.49
CA LEU A 92 0.95 -3.02 -22.50
C LEU A 92 1.09 -2.08 -23.71
N GLU A 93 -0.03 -1.47 -24.17
CA GLU A 93 0.00 -0.44 -25.21
C GLU A 93 0.84 0.77 -24.73
N PHE A 94 0.57 1.27 -23.52
CA PHE A 94 1.29 2.40 -22.93
C PHE A 94 2.79 2.11 -22.76
N ASP A 95 3.14 0.97 -22.18
CA ASP A 95 4.54 0.58 -21.94
C ASP A 95 5.31 0.42 -23.25
N LYS A 96 4.65 -0.07 -24.31
CA LYS A 96 5.25 -0.19 -25.64
C LYS A 96 5.56 1.18 -26.26
N GLU A 97 4.69 2.16 -26.04
CA GLU A 97 4.82 3.52 -26.61
C GLU A 97 5.77 4.42 -25.79
N ASN A 98 5.81 4.23 -24.46
CA ASN A 98 6.46 5.15 -23.54
C ASN A 98 7.60 4.52 -22.74
N GLY A 99 7.86 3.21 -22.90
CA GLY A 99 8.89 2.50 -22.13
C GLY A 99 10.28 3.12 -22.32
N ASN A 100 10.92 3.48 -21.21
CA ASN A 100 12.21 4.18 -21.15
C ASN A 100 13.27 3.41 -20.34
N GLY A 101 13.00 2.15 -20.00
CA GLY A 101 13.85 1.30 -19.16
C GLY A 101 13.60 1.43 -17.66
N GLN A 102 12.72 2.34 -17.22
CA GLN A 102 12.27 2.41 -15.84
C GLN A 102 11.24 1.30 -15.54
N GLU A 103 11.12 0.93 -14.27
CA GLU A 103 10.04 0.05 -13.80
C GLU A 103 8.69 0.74 -13.96
N SER A 104 7.75 0.09 -14.66
CA SER A 104 6.42 0.65 -14.93
C SER A 104 5.43 0.33 -13.81
N MET A 105 4.74 1.35 -13.28
CA MET A 105 3.59 1.17 -12.38
C MET A 105 2.25 1.15 -13.13
N VAL A 106 2.24 1.39 -14.44
CA VAL A 106 1.01 1.53 -15.25
C VAL A 106 0.16 0.25 -15.25
N MET A 107 0.80 -0.92 -15.23
CA MET A 107 0.08 -2.20 -15.14
C MET A 107 -0.74 -2.29 -13.85
N LEU A 108 -0.18 -1.89 -12.73
CA LEU A 108 -0.86 -1.88 -11.43
C LEU A 108 -1.97 -0.82 -11.41
N GLU A 109 -1.66 0.39 -11.82
CA GLU A 109 -2.63 1.49 -11.90
C GLU A 109 -3.83 1.13 -12.78
N TYR A 110 -3.59 0.69 -14.01
CA TYR A 110 -4.66 0.38 -14.95
C TYR A 110 -5.47 -0.85 -14.55
N SER A 111 -4.88 -1.81 -13.86
CA SER A 111 -5.64 -2.93 -13.32
C SER A 111 -6.74 -2.45 -12.37
N HIS A 112 -6.46 -1.44 -11.54
CA HIS A 112 -7.46 -0.83 -10.65
C HIS A 112 -8.38 0.15 -11.41
N LYS A 113 -7.83 1.07 -12.19
CA LYS A 113 -8.57 2.07 -12.96
C LYS A 113 -9.72 1.46 -13.78
N TYR A 114 -9.46 0.35 -14.45
CA TYR A 114 -10.45 -0.29 -15.31
C TYR A 114 -11.32 -1.33 -14.58
N THR A 115 -10.94 -1.76 -13.39
CA THR A 115 -11.67 -2.77 -12.64
C THR A 115 -12.57 -2.17 -11.56
N ILE A 116 -12.11 -1.12 -10.86
CA ILE A 116 -12.89 -0.47 -9.78
C ILE A 116 -14.28 0.01 -10.24
N PRO A 117 -14.47 0.55 -11.44
CA PRO A 117 -15.83 0.88 -11.92
C PRO A 117 -16.79 -0.32 -11.93
N CYS A 118 -16.27 -1.54 -12.10
CA CYS A 118 -17.06 -2.78 -12.10
C CYS A 118 -17.38 -3.29 -10.68
N VAL A 119 -16.71 -2.77 -9.65
CA VAL A 119 -16.94 -3.14 -8.25
C VAL A 119 -18.23 -2.49 -7.76
N LYS A 120 -19.09 -3.28 -7.14
CA LYS A 120 -20.30 -2.75 -6.50
C LYS A 120 -19.94 -1.95 -5.25
N ARG A 121 -20.69 -0.89 -4.99
CA ARG A 121 -20.58 -0.19 -3.71
C ARG A 121 -21.28 -1.03 -2.65
N THR A 122 -20.51 -1.57 -1.71
CA THR A 122 -21.02 -2.39 -0.59
C THR A 122 -21.09 -1.62 0.72
N ILE A 123 -20.36 -0.49 0.82
CA ILE A 123 -20.30 0.34 2.01
C ILE A 123 -21.14 1.59 1.76
N ASN A 124 -22.27 1.69 2.49
CA ASN A 124 -23.24 2.80 2.39
C ASN A 124 -23.18 3.74 3.61
N LYS A 125 -22.02 3.81 4.26
CA LYS A 125 -21.73 4.67 5.43
C LYS A 125 -20.95 5.89 4.96
N THR A 126 -21.26 7.07 5.51
CA THR A 126 -20.45 8.27 5.30
C THR A 126 -19.47 8.44 6.44
N TYR A 127 -18.21 8.72 6.09
CA TYR A 127 -17.12 8.88 7.04
C TYR A 127 -16.71 10.35 7.21
N ASP A 128 -16.14 10.70 8.34
CA ASP A 128 -15.51 12.01 8.52
C ASP A 128 -14.17 12.09 7.79
N LEU A 129 -13.42 10.95 7.76
CA LEU A 129 -12.16 10.81 7.05
C LEU A 129 -12.10 9.43 6.37
N ALA A 130 -11.71 9.39 5.10
CA ALA A 130 -11.38 8.15 4.41
C ALA A 130 -9.92 8.18 3.94
N ILE A 131 -9.17 7.16 4.33
CA ILE A 131 -7.74 6.99 4.04
C ILE A 131 -7.56 5.86 3.04
N SER A 132 -6.91 6.15 1.91
CA SER A 132 -6.37 5.14 1.02
C SER A 132 -4.89 4.96 1.33
N PHE A 133 -4.55 3.87 2.02
CA PHE A 133 -3.22 3.72 2.60
C PHE A 133 -2.17 3.22 1.62
N LEU A 134 -2.57 2.43 0.61
CA LEU A 134 -1.66 1.92 -0.42
C LEU A 134 -2.20 2.21 -1.83
N THR A 135 -1.27 2.53 -2.74
CA THR A 135 -1.56 2.67 -4.18
C THR A 135 -1.98 1.33 -4.81
N PRO A 136 -2.89 1.33 -5.81
CA PRO A 136 -3.60 2.44 -6.43
C PRO A 136 -4.83 2.88 -5.63
N HIS A 137 -5.10 4.17 -5.60
CA HIS A 137 -6.06 4.79 -4.69
C HIS A 137 -7.50 4.90 -5.25
N TYR A 138 -7.83 4.21 -6.34
CA TYR A 138 -9.13 4.32 -7.02
C TYR A 138 -10.32 3.91 -6.16
N TYR A 139 -10.19 2.89 -5.28
CA TYR A 139 -11.31 2.39 -4.49
C TYR A 139 -11.89 3.46 -3.55
N VAL A 140 -11.06 4.10 -2.75
CA VAL A 140 -11.52 5.15 -1.84
C VAL A 140 -12.01 6.38 -2.61
N ALA A 141 -11.31 6.74 -3.70
CA ALA A 141 -11.71 7.85 -4.55
C ALA A 141 -13.13 7.69 -5.10
N GLU A 142 -13.52 6.46 -5.51
CA GLU A 142 -14.75 6.21 -6.26
C GLU A 142 -15.89 5.56 -5.47
N LYS A 143 -15.55 4.76 -4.43
CA LYS A 143 -16.55 3.91 -3.76
C LYS A 143 -16.87 4.32 -2.34
N ILE A 144 -16.08 5.21 -1.73
CA ILE A 144 -16.27 5.60 -0.33
C ILE A 144 -16.75 7.05 -0.25
N ASP A 145 -17.81 7.27 0.53
CA ASP A 145 -18.30 8.61 0.87
C ASP A 145 -17.62 9.09 2.15
N ALA A 146 -16.94 10.23 2.07
CA ALA A 146 -16.29 10.86 3.20
C ALA A 146 -16.27 12.39 3.05
N LYS A 147 -16.25 13.10 4.18
CA LYS A 147 -16.09 14.56 4.20
C LYS A 147 -14.69 14.98 3.75
N VAL A 148 -13.68 14.17 4.11
CA VAL A 148 -12.28 14.37 3.75
C VAL A 148 -11.71 13.05 3.26
N LYS A 149 -11.00 13.08 2.14
CA LYS A 149 -10.27 11.94 1.59
C LYS A 149 -8.77 12.20 1.61
N LEU A 150 -8.01 11.23 2.11
CA LEU A 150 -6.56 11.26 2.20
C LEU A 150 -5.99 10.03 1.49
N ALA A 151 -5.02 10.25 0.59
CA ALA A 151 -4.22 9.19 0.01
C ALA A 151 -2.80 9.21 0.59
N TRP A 152 -2.16 8.05 0.70
CA TRP A 152 -0.84 7.95 1.34
C TRP A 152 0.21 7.43 0.37
N ILE A 153 1.33 8.14 0.24
CA ILE A 153 2.47 7.73 -0.60
C ILE A 153 3.59 7.15 0.27
N HIS A 154 4.08 5.98 -0.14
CA HIS A 154 5.12 5.23 0.57
C HIS A 154 6.40 5.02 -0.25
N THR A 155 6.49 5.61 -1.45
CA THR A 155 7.61 5.41 -2.37
C THR A 155 7.95 6.71 -3.10
N ASP A 156 9.14 6.74 -3.68
CA ASP A 156 9.60 7.83 -4.55
C ASP A 156 9.06 7.60 -5.97
N TYR A 157 8.06 8.36 -6.35
CA TYR A 157 7.37 8.27 -7.65
C TYR A 157 8.27 8.65 -8.83
N SER A 158 9.34 9.42 -8.62
CA SER A 158 10.27 9.82 -9.68
C SER A 158 11.08 8.65 -10.28
N ASN A 159 11.09 7.50 -9.60
CA ASN A 159 11.82 6.31 -10.04
C ASN A 159 11.03 5.40 -10.99
N TYR A 160 9.77 5.71 -11.27
CA TYR A 160 8.87 4.85 -12.02
C TYR A 160 8.37 5.48 -13.31
N LEU A 161 8.09 4.64 -14.30
CA LEU A 161 7.31 5.03 -15.46
C LEU A 161 5.82 5.05 -15.08
N LEU A 162 5.16 6.19 -15.29
CA LEU A 162 3.78 6.46 -14.89
C LEU A 162 2.99 7.06 -16.06
N ASP A 163 1.69 6.77 -16.15
CA ASP A 163 0.77 7.63 -16.90
C ASP A 163 0.40 8.83 -16.01
N VAL A 164 1.25 9.87 -16.07
CA VAL A 164 1.12 11.07 -15.24
C VAL A 164 -0.27 11.70 -15.35
N LYS A 165 -0.81 11.77 -16.57
CA LYS A 165 -2.15 12.35 -16.79
C LYS A 165 -3.25 11.53 -16.11
N SER A 166 -3.17 10.21 -16.19
CA SER A 166 -4.12 9.30 -15.57
C SER A 166 -4.05 9.38 -14.05
N GLU A 167 -2.84 9.30 -13.50
CA GLU A 167 -2.65 9.35 -12.06
C GLU A 167 -3.01 10.72 -11.47
N LEU A 168 -2.67 11.83 -12.14
CA LEU A 168 -3.07 13.18 -11.72
C LEU A 168 -4.59 13.30 -11.55
N GLN A 169 -5.37 12.70 -12.47
CA GLN A 169 -6.83 12.68 -12.37
C GLN A 169 -7.32 11.91 -11.12
N MET A 170 -6.63 10.83 -10.76
CA MET A 170 -6.94 10.04 -9.57
C MET A 170 -6.53 10.80 -8.29
N TRP A 171 -5.29 11.32 -8.22
CA TRP A 171 -4.78 12.08 -7.08
C TRP A 171 -5.58 13.35 -6.79
N SER A 172 -6.08 14.00 -7.85
CA SER A 172 -6.89 15.24 -7.72
C SER A 172 -8.21 15.04 -6.96
N ARG A 173 -8.68 13.79 -6.85
CA ARG A 173 -9.91 13.46 -6.08
C ARG A 173 -9.71 13.40 -4.57
N TYR A 174 -8.48 13.54 -4.10
CA TYR A 174 -8.14 13.56 -2.69
C TYR A 174 -7.98 15.01 -2.20
N ASP A 175 -8.41 15.26 -0.98
CA ASP A 175 -8.24 16.56 -0.33
C ASP A 175 -6.81 16.75 0.15
N TYR A 176 -6.21 15.65 0.66
CA TYR A 176 -4.83 15.61 1.15
C TYR A 176 -4.10 14.38 0.64
N ILE A 177 -2.77 14.53 0.54
CA ILE A 177 -1.85 13.46 0.18
C ILE A 177 -0.77 13.40 1.25
N ALA A 178 -0.79 12.34 2.06
CA ALA A 178 0.21 12.11 3.10
C ALA A 178 1.50 11.55 2.49
N SER A 179 2.62 12.20 2.77
CA SER A 179 3.96 11.75 2.39
C SER A 179 4.75 11.34 3.63
N ILE A 180 5.47 10.23 3.55
CA ILE A 180 6.21 9.66 4.69
C ILE A 180 7.53 10.36 5.00
N SER A 181 8.03 11.20 4.10
CA SER A 181 9.30 11.91 4.29
C SER A 181 9.49 13.02 3.27
N PRO A 182 10.36 14.03 3.56
CA PRO A 182 10.71 15.08 2.61
C PRO A 182 11.20 14.54 1.26
N LYS A 183 11.97 13.44 1.26
CA LYS A 183 12.46 12.82 0.03
C LYS A 183 11.34 12.23 -0.82
N CYS A 184 10.37 11.58 -0.19
CA CYS A 184 9.17 11.09 -0.90
C CYS A 184 8.34 12.26 -1.44
N THR A 185 8.19 13.33 -0.69
CA THR A 185 7.54 14.57 -1.12
C THR A 185 8.23 15.14 -2.36
N GLU A 186 9.54 15.30 -2.32
CA GLU A 186 10.34 15.81 -3.44
C GLU A 186 10.16 14.95 -4.70
N GLY A 187 10.31 13.62 -4.58
CA GLY A 187 10.13 12.69 -5.68
C GLY A 187 8.71 12.73 -6.28
N PHE A 188 7.69 12.82 -5.43
CA PHE A 188 6.30 12.93 -5.86
C PHE A 188 6.03 14.25 -6.58
N LEU A 189 6.50 15.38 -6.04
CA LEU A 189 6.28 16.70 -6.63
C LEU A 189 7.12 16.96 -7.89
N LYS A 190 8.19 16.21 -8.15
CA LYS A 190 8.86 16.20 -9.45
C LYS A 190 7.95 15.69 -10.56
N VAL A 191 7.03 14.78 -10.23
CA VAL A 191 6.09 14.17 -11.19
C VAL A 191 4.76 14.92 -11.22
N PHE A 192 4.26 15.36 -10.06
CA PHE A 192 2.94 16.00 -9.88
C PHE A 192 3.06 17.36 -9.16
N PRO A 193 3.73 18.35 -9.76
CA PRO A 193 3.92 19.67 -9.12
C PRO A 193 2.61 20.40 -8.79
N GLU A 194 1.52 20.10 -9.52
CA GLU A 194 0.21 20.71 -9.33
C GLU A 194 -0.45 20.30 -7.99
N LEU A 195 0.04 19.24 -7.37
CA LEU A 195 -0.53 18.71 -6.12
C LEU A 195 0.16 19.23 -4.86
N LYS A 196 1.08 20.20 -4.97
CA LYS A 196 1.88 20.73 -3.86
C LYS A 196 1.03 21.15 -2.66
N ASP A 197 -0.06 21.85 -2.90
CA ASP A 197 -0.92 22.38 -1.82
C ASP A 197 -1.74 21.30 -1.10
N LYS A 198 -1.76 20.06 -1.62
CA LYS A 198 -2.44 18.93 -0.99
C LYS A 198 -1.51 18.08 -0.12
N ILE A 199 -0.19 18.29 -0.21
CA ILE A 199 0.78 17.46 0.51
C ILE A 199 0.81 17.81 1.99
N ILE A 200 0.76 16.78 2.81
CA ILE A 200 1.08 16.84 4.24
C ILE A 200 2.14 15.79 4.55
N GLU A 201 3.12 16.14 5.38
CA GLU A 201 4.14 15.17 5.79
C GLU A 201 3.72 14.48 7.08
N ILE A 202 3.60 13.16 7.01
CA ILE A 202 3.31 12.30 8.15
C ILE A 202 4.31 11.15 8.13
N SER A 203 5.31 11.22 9.00
CA SER A 203 6.32 10.16 9.12
C SER A 203 5.68 8.84 9.54
N ASN A 204 6.29 7.73 9.11
CA ASN A 204 5.85 6.41 9.53
C ASN A 204 5.87 6.27 11.05
N ILE A 205 4.78 5.77 11.62
CA ILE A 205 4.67 5.46 13.04
C ILE A 205 5.05 4.00 13.24
N ASN A 206 6.02 3.75 14.08
CA ASN A 206 6.40 2.39 14.45
C ASN A 206 5.50 1.86 15.56
N ALA A 207 5.00 0.64 15.40
CA ALA A 207 4.29 -0.08 16.46
C ALA A 207 5.32 -0.56 17.54
N GLU A 208 5.85 0.35 18.36
CA GLU A 208 6.93 0.09 19.30
C GLU A 208 6.60 -1.07 20.25
N HIS A 209 5.37 -1.09 20.78
CA HIS A 209 4.93 -2.16 21.67
C HIS A 209 5.02 -3.54 21.02
N LEU A 210 4.61 -3.66 19.75
CA LEU A 210 4.71 -4.89 18.99
C LEU A 210 6.17 -5.32 18.78
N ILE A 211 7.04 -4.37 18.41
CA ILE A 211 8.47 -4.64 18.25
C ILE A 211 9.08 -5.15 19.57
N ARG A 212 8.71 -4.54 20.71
CA ARG A 212 9.15 -4.98 22.04
C ARG A 212 8.65 -6.37 22.42
N ILE A 213 7.42 -6.75 22.03
CA ILE A 213 6.91 -8.11 22.26
C ILE A 213 7.69 -9.10 21.42
N GLN A 214 7.83 -8.85 20.12
CA GLN A 214 8.52 -9.74 19.20
C GLN A 214 10.01 -9.90 19.54
N SER A 215 10.68 -8.85 20.04
CA SER A 215 12.09 -8.91 20.43
C SER A 215 12.37 -9.83 21.63
N LYS A 216 11.34 -10.23 22.37
CA LYS A 216 11.44 -11.18 23.50
C LYS A 216 11.20 -12.63 23.08
N GLU A 217 10.77 -12.85 21.84
CA GLU A 217 10.61 -14.20 21.31
C GLU A 217 11.98 -14.90 21.26
N LYS A 218 12.01 -16.16 21.70
CA LYS A 218 13.24 -16.94 21.73
C LYS A 218 13.66 -17.26 20.29
N ILE A 219 14.84 -16.83 19.90
CA ILE A 219 15.45 -17.20 18.63
C ILE A 219 15.86 -18.67 18.74
N THR A 220 15.32 -19.50 17.84
CA THR A 220 15.56 -20.96 17.84
C THR A 220 16.56 -21.37 16.76
N ASP A 221 17.15 -20.44 16.03
CA ASP A 221 17.99 -20.71 14.88
C ASP A 221 19.49 -20.55 15.16
N ASP A 222 20.28 -21.21 14.32
CA ASP A 222 21.72 -21.42 14.31
C ASP A 222 22.58 -20.14 14.13
N MET A 223 22.13 -19.00 14.59
CA MET A 223 22.88 -17.75 14.56
C MET A 223 23.82 -17.67 15.79
N GLU A 224 24.57 -18.72 16.05
CA GLU A 224 25.64 -18.66 17.04
C GLU A 224 26.82 -17.87 16.46
N VAL A 225 27.05 -16.68 17.00
CA VAL A 225 28.24 -15.89 16.69
C VAL A 225 29.37 -16.41 17.57
N LYS A 226 30.44 -16.93 16.96
CA LYS A 226 31.61 -17.40 17.69
C LYS A 226 32.42 -16.25 18.24
N SER A 227 33.13 -16.50 19.34
CA SER A 227 34.02 -15.51 19.95
C SER A 227 35.02 -14.97 18.94
N GLY A 228 35.07 -13.65 18.76
CA GLY A 228 35.97 -12.99 17.80
C GLY A 228 35.36 -12.77 16.39
N GLU A 229 34.14 -13.22 16.14
CA GLU A 229 33.41 -12.94 14.89
C GLU A 229 32.53 -11.70 15.00
N ILE A 230 32.43 -10.92 13.92
CA ILE A 230 31.50 -9.81 13.78
C ILE A 230 30.32 -10.31 12.93
N CYS A 231 29.12 -10.28 13.49
CA CYS A 231 27.91 -10.64 12.78
C CYS A 231 27.26 -9.38 12.17
N LEU A 232 27.14 -9.36 10.85
CA LEU A 232 26.41 -8.31 10.14
C LEU A 232 25.03 -8.84 9.75
N CYS A 233 23.99 -8.08 10.08
CA CYS A 233 22.61 -8.43 9.75
C CYS A 233 22.02 -7.40 8.78
N SER A 234 21.34 -7.88 7.75
CA SER A 234 20.56 -7.05 6.85
C SER A 234 19.19 -7.69 6.63
N ILE A 235 18.12 -6.87 6.74
CA ILE A 235 16.75 -7.34 6.65
C ILE A 235 16.03 -6.63 5.50
N GLY A 236 15.41 -7.41 4.62
CA GLY A 236 14.63 -6.86 3.51
C GLY A 236 14.22 -7.93 2.50
N ARG A 237 13.39 -7.53 1.55
CA ARG A 237 13.08 -8.39 0.39
C ARG A 237 14.28 -8.48 -0.53
N PHE A 238 14.52 -9.65 -1.13
CA PHE A 238 15.47 -9.78 -2.24
C PHE A 238 14.90 -9.08 -3.47
N ALA A 239 15.18 -7.78 -3.57
CA ALA A 239 14.76 -6.93 -4.67
C ALA A 239 15.87 -5.94 -5.00
N TYR A 240 15.97 -5.51 -6.25
CA TYR A 240 16.97 -4.58 -6.75
C TYR A 240 17.11 -3.34 -5.88
N ALA A 241 15.99 -2.73 -5.49
CA ALA A 241 15.95 -1.53 -4.63
C ALA A 241 16.53 -1.72 -3.22
N LYS A 242 16.86 -2.97 -2.80
CA LYS A 242 17.47 -3.28 -1.49
C LYS A 242 18.96 -3.58 -1.56
N ASN A 243 19.54 -3.64 -2.77
CA ASN A 243 20.98 -3.80 -3.02
C ASN A 243 21.64 -4.97 -2.26
N PHE A 244 20.93 -6.08 -2.07
CA PHE A 244 21.49 -7.25 -1.37
C PHE A 244 22.68 -7.88 -2.10
N ASP A 245 22.79 -7.70 -3.39
CA ASP A 245 23.88 -8.09 -4.25
C ASP A 245 25.22 -7.42 -3.89
N HIS A 246 25.17 -6.27 -3.22
CA HIS A 246 26.36 -5.54 -2.75
C HIS A 246 26.90 -6.06 -1.40
N ILE A 247 26.10 -6.80 -0.62
CA ILE A 247 26.50 -7.28 0.72
C ILE A 247 27.78 -8.11 0.72
N PRO A 248 27.99 -9.08 -0.21
CA PRO A 248 29.25 -9.85 -0.25
C PRO A 248 30.49 -8.97 -0.46
N ALA A 249 30.37 -7.91 -1.26
CA ALA A 249 31.47 -6.98 -1.49
C ALA A 249 31.76 -6.12 -0.25
N ILE A 250 30.73 -5.70 0.48
CA ILE A 250 30.86 -4.98 1.74
C ILE A 250 31.55 -5.87 2.79
N ALA A 251 31.05 -7.09 2.97
CA ALA A 251 31.61 -8.03 3.95
C ALA A 251 33.07 -8.44 3.67
N LYS A 252 33.50 -8.42 2.39
CA LYS A 252 34.89 -8.69 2.02
C LYS A 252 35.84 -7.55 2.39
N ASN A 253 35.34 -6.32 2.47
CA ASN A 253 36.13 -5.11 2.70
C ASN A 253 36.00 -4.58 4.16
N ALA A 254 35.22 -5.26 5.00
CA ALA A 254 35.07 -4.98 6.43
C ALA A 254 36.07 -5.81 7.26
#